data_7c97172c730bb9ca5b3d7d8372679b8b
#
_entry.id   7c97172c730bb9ca5b3d7d8372679b8b
#
_cell.length_a   1.000
_cell.length_b   1.000
_cell.length_c   1.000
_cell.angle_alpha   90.00
_cell.angle_beta   90.00
_cell.angle_gamma   90.00
#
_symmetry.space_group_name_H-M   'P 1'
#
loop_
_entity.id
_entity.type
_entity.pdbx_description
1 polymer ?
#
loop_
_entity_poly.entity_id
_entity_poly.type
_entity_poly.pdbx_seq_one_letter_code
_entity_poly.pdbx_strand_id
1 'polypeptide(L)'
;MRRLLCWVLILAGTCVAQKPAPIAAQLDAREQQLEKLYADYWRMEYKIALGESNLSSRPIQEQIRTVVSDDKFLVQLKKAKFTDPLLQKRQKLFLNEAVYTKITNDPALTAVVEQVTNQDNAIRYKVGDRSLTRAELTDLLEHNPDRRIREAAWRAETQITKANGDHIRQAIRLRNDLASKYSDEIFSMFMLHRKGLEVQDLFSWFDQIKEQTEPEYQRLLAQMRKVLGVAKIEPWDLDFYFANFTQSFEAQKFPVAEGWPKAKQLAQALGYNLDSVEMHDADLGFGGAAYPVLYGKEAKILANRYKGIDYYDHLFHATGHALHYELMDEPSYLIRANYAEPMDEGTAQVFTLQLYRPEVEIKTFALSPAQARQMGTSYRLRQLMEVRGTIADALSEFETYGDPDQDPSAVYNRIHSQYLGVDMHDEPVWAFNSLYGSDPIYLQSLVVGDMVAHQIVHHIDQQYGRTWGKAAGEELKADFFARGAEMTIDEYMKKGTGEALTPRYLVRFLSGSLTLQ
;
A
#
# COMPACT_ATOMS: atom_id res chain seq x y z
N MET A 1 47.20 21.14 -73.21
CA MET A 1 47.57 21.08 -71.79
C MET A 1 46.85 22.24 -71.04
N ARG A 2 45.74 21.91 -70.41
CA ARG A 2 45.04 22.84 -69.52
C ARG A 2 44.92 22.17 -68.18
N ARG A 3 45.58 22.75 -67.15
CA ARG A 3 45.52 22.31 -65.75
C ARG A 3 44.23 22.87 -65.12
N LEU A 4 43.32 22.00 -64.67
CA LEU A 4 42.23 22.37 -63.78
C LEU A 4 42.77 22.34 -62.35
N LEU A 5 42.71 23.49 -61.67
CA LEU A 5 42.86 23.59 -60.21
C LEU A 5 41.50 23.33 -59.55
N CYS A 6 41.36 22.25 -58.79
CA CYS A 6 40.25 22.02 -57.87
C CYS A 6 40.52 22.76 -56.56
N TRP A 7 39.65 23.75 -56.24
CA TRP A 7 39.59 24.35 -54.92
C TRP A 7 38.71 23.47 -54.03
N VAL A 8 39.31 22.90 -52.99
CA VAL A 8 38.56 22.21 -51.91
C VAL A 8 38.21 23.26 -50.87
N LEU A 9 36.94 23.64 -50.82
CA LEU A 9 36.39 24.47 -49.74
C LEU A 9 36.20 23.60 -48.50
N ILE A 10 37.08 23.74 -47.52
CA ILE A 10 36.89 23.16 -46.19
C ILE A 10 35.91 24.09 -45.46
N LEU A 11 34.65 23.65 -45.39
CA LEU A 11 33.65 24.25 -44.48
C LEU A 11 34.00 23.79 -43.06
N ALA A 12 34.73 24.64 -42.31
CA ALA A 12 34.86 24.50 -40.87
C ALA A 12 33.50 24.87 -40.23
N GLY A 13 32.68 23.81 -40.01
CA GLY A 13 31.49 23.95 -39.22
C GLY A 13 31.89 24.30 -37.78
N THR A 14 31.73 25.57 -37.41
CA THR A 14 31.79 26.00 -36.02
C THR A 14 30.64 25.32 -35.26
N CYS A 15 30.96 24.26 -34.52
CA CYS A 15 30.06 23.68 -33.52
C CYS A 15 29.85 24.76 -32.43
N VAL A 16 28.82 25.58 -32.59
CA VAL A 16 28.38 26.51 -31.55
C VAL A 16 27.85 25.62 -30.41
N ALA A 17 28.63 25.47 -29.35
CA ALA A 17 28.17 24.81 -28.14
C ALA A 17 26.92 25.57 -27.68
N GLN A 18 25.74 24.96 -27.86
CA GLN A 18 24.48 25.47 -27.35
C GLN A 18 24.63 25.66 -25.83
N LYS A 19 24.34 26.89 -25.36
CA LYS A 19 24.28 27.11 -23.90
C LYS A 19 23.30 26.10 -23.30
N PRO A 20 23.69 25.43 -22.19
CA PRO A 20 22.79 24.48 -21.55
C PRO A 20 21.48 25.16 -21.21
N ALA A 21 20.37 24.45 -21.45
CA ALA A 21 19.03 24.94 -21.12
C ALA A 21 18.95 25.35 -19.63
N PRO A 22 18.12 26.36 -19.29
CA PRO A 22 17.88 26.70 -17.89
C PRO A 22 17.50 25.48 -17.06
N ILE A 23 17.91 25.42 -15.81
CA ILE A 23 17.72 24.24 -14.94
C ILE A 23 16.22 23.86 -14.81
N ALA A 24 15.30 24.83 -14.81
CA ALA A 24 13.87 24.57 -14.82
C ALA A 24 13.42 23.81 -16.08
N ALA A 25 13.88 24.24 -17.27
CA ALA A 25 13.57 23.55 -18.53
C ALA A 25 14.20 22.13 -18.59
N GLN A 26 15.34 21.93 -17.95
CA GLN A 26 15.92 20.58 -17.82
C GLN A 26 15.08 19.70 -16.87
N LEU A 27 14.52 20.27 -15.79
CA LEU A 27 13.59 19.58 -14.89
C LEU A 27 12.32 19.18 -15.65
N ASP A 28 11.72 20.12 -16.42
CA ASP A 28 10.54 19.84 -17.24
C ASP A 28 10.76 18.69 -18.23
N ALA A 29 11.89 18.69 -18.92
CA ALA A 29 12.22 17.62 -19.88
C ALA A 29 12.38 16.25 -19.20
N ARG A 30 13.00 16.21 -18.02
CA ARG A 30 13.15 14.96 -17.26
C ARG A 30 11.83 14.46 -16.69
N GLU A 31 11.00 15.35 -16.22
CA GLU A 31 9.66 15.02 -15.73
C GLU A 31 8.81 14.39 -16.83
N GLN A 32 8.77 14.97 -18.02
CA GLN A 32 8.09 14.40 -19.19
C GLN A 32 8.65 13.03 -19.59
N GLN A 33 9.97 12.86 -19.51
CA GLN A 33 10.60 11.57 -19.77
C GLN A 33 10.23 10.52 -18.71
N LEU A 34 10.20 10.90 -17.42
CA LEU A 34 9.80 10.01 -16.33
C LEU A 34 8.35 9.58 -16.47
N GLU A 35 7.42 10.51 -16.76
CA GLU A 35 6.01 10.18 -16.98
C GLU A 35 5.84 9.09 -18.04
N LYS A 36 6.55 9.21 -19.17
CA LYS A 36 6.52 8.20 -20.23
C LYS A 36 7.11 6.86 -19.77
N LEU A 37 8.27 6.90 -19.12
CA LEU A 37 8.94 5.68 -18.66
C LEU A 37 8.13 4.94 -17.59
N TYR A 38 7.53 5.66 -16.64
CA TYR A 38 6.67 5.03 -15.64
C TYR A 38 5.37 4.50 -16.24
N ALA A 39 4.79 5.17 -17.25
CA ALA A 39 3.65 4.61 -17.97
C ALA A 39 4.00 3.27 -18.65
N ASP A 40 5.16 3.20 -19.30
CA ASP A 40 5.64 1.95 -19.93
C ASP A 40 6.00 0.88 -18.87
N TYR A 41 6.55 1.30 -17.71
CA TYR A 41 6.84 0.43 -16.58
C TYR A 41 5.57 -0.21 -16.02
N TRP A 42 4.54 0.57 -15.70
CA TRP A 42 3.30 0.06 -15.12
C TRP A 42 2.51 -0.83 -16.10
N ARG A 43 2.54 -0.52 -17.40
CA ARG A 43 1.97 -1.43 -18.41
C ARG A 43 2.71 -2.76 -18.47
N MET A 44 4.03 -2.73 -18.29
CA MET A 44 4.85 -3.94 -18.26
C MET A 44 4.58 -4.76 -17.01
N GLU A 45 4.56 -4.14 -15.82
CA GLU A 45 4.25 -4.80 -14.55
C GLU A 45 2.86 -5.44 -14.56
N TYR A 46 1.87 -4.73 -15.09
CA TYR A 46 0.52 -5.27 -15.25
C TYR A 46 0.50 -6.56 -16.12
N LYS A 47 1.21 -6.58 -17.23
CA LYS A 47 1.32 -7.77 -18.09
C LYS A 47 2.06 -8.92 -17.42
N ILE A 48 3.13 -8.61 -16.69
CA ILE A 48 3.87 -9.62 -15.92
C ILE A 48 2.94 -10.24 -14.87
N ALA A 49 2.18 -9.42 -14.14
CA ALA A 49 1.23 -9.89 -13.14
C ALA A 49 0.05 -10.68 -13.73
N LEU A 50 -0.34 -10.42 -14.98
CA LEU A 50 -1.28 -11.27 -15.75
C LEU A 50 -0.69 -12.63 -16.15
N GLY A 51 0.60 -12.86 -15.93
CA GLY A 51 1.27 -14.11 -16.26
C GLY A 51 1.81 -14.18 -17.71
N GLU A 52 1.96 -13.03 -18.40
CA GLU A 52 2.64 -13.01 -19.69
C GLU A 52 4.12 -13.40 -19.51
N SER A 53 4.53 -14.52 -20.06
CA SER A 53 5.88 -15.07 -19.91
C SER A 53 6.91 -14.27 -20.74
N ASN A 54 8.17 -14.30 -20.28
CA ASN A 54 9.32 -13.68 -20.96
C ASN A 54 9.32 -12.15 -21.00
N LEU A 55 8.52 -11.49 -20.18
CA LEU A 55 8.56 -10.05 -20.00
C LEU A 55 9.45 -9.67 -18.82
N SER A 56 10.06 -8.48 -18.89
CA SER A 56 10.84 -7.90 -17.80
C SER A 56 10.76 -6.38 -17.88
N SER A 57 10.48 -5.77 -16.74
CA SER A 57 10.50 -4.31 -16.59
C SER A 57 11.90 -3.74 -16.33
N ARG A 58 12.89 -4.60 -16.07
CA ARG A 58 14.28 -4.19 -15.74
C ARG A 58 14.91 -3.20 -16.73
N PRO A 59 14.76 -3.35 -18.08
CA PRO A 59 15.29 -2.35 -19.01
C PRO A 59 14.66 -0.95 -18.85
N ILE A 60 13.40 -0.88 -18.43
CA ILE A 60 12.70 0.40 -18.19
C ILE A 60 13.16 1.00 -16.88
N GLN A 61 13.30 0.20 -15.83
CA GLN A 61 13.85 0.63 -14.54
C GLN A 61 15.26 1.21 -14.69
N GLU A 62 16.11 0.62 -15.53
CA GLU A 62 17.45 1.13 -15.81
C GLU A 62 17.41 2.50 -16.53
N GLN A 63 16.44 2.71 -17.43
CA GLN A 63 16.23 4.02 -18.05
C GLN A 63 15.75 5.05 -17.04
N ILE A 64 14.80 4.70 -16.16
CA ILE A 64 14.35 5.55 -15.06
C ILE A 64 15.53 5.94 -14.18
N ARG A 65 16.34 4.96 -13.75
CA ARG A 65 17.56 5.18 -12.97
C ARG A 65 18.49 6.17 -13.65
N THR A 66 18.71 6.02 -14.96
CA THR A 66 19.57 6.92 -15.74
C THR A 66 19.06 8.36 -15.71
N VAL A 67 17.75 8.59 -15.81
CA VAL A 67 17.16 9.94 -15.78
C VAL A 67 17.32 10.59 -14.42
N VAL A 68 17.08 9.85 -13.32
CA VAL A 68 17.08 10.41 -11.95
C VAL A 68 18.46 10.45 -11.30
N SER A 69 19.45 9.70 -11.81
CA SER A 69 20.79 9.59 -11.21
C SER A 69 21.87 10.42 -11.92
N ASP A 70 21.50 11.38 -12.78
CA ASP A 70 22.47 12.30 -13.41
C ASP A 70 23.08 13.25 -12.37
N ASP A 71 24.23 12.89 -11.83
CA ASP A 71 24.91 13.65 -10.75
C ASP A 71 25.18 15.11 -11.14
N LYS A 72 25.49 15.40 -12.41
CA LYS A 72 25.71 16.79 -12.86
C LYS A 72 24.44 17.60 -12.76
N PHE A 73 23.32 17.03 -13.20
CA PHE A 73 22.02 17.68 -13.07
C PHE A 73 21.59 17.80 -11.60
N LEU A 74 21.73 16.76 -10.79
CA LEU A 74 21.36 16.79 -9.37
C LEU A 74 22.12 17.85 -8.58
N VAL A 75 23.43 18.01 -8.83
CA VAL A 75 24.24 19.08 -8.21
C VAL A 75 23.74 20.46 -8.62
N GLN A 76 23.38 20.66 -9.89
CA GLN A 76 22.83 21.94 -10.37
C GLN A 76 21.43 22.18 -9.79
N LEU A 77 20.57 21.18 -9.78
CA LEU A 77 19.23 21.26 -9.24
C LEU A 77 19.27 21.58 -7.74
N LYS A 78 20.11 20.92 -6.95
CA LYS A 78 20.26 21.19 -5.50
C LYS A 78 20.71 22.64 -5.21
N LYS A 79 21.50 23.26 -6.11
CA LYS A 79 21.98 24.63 -5.97
C LYS A 79 20.99 25.67 -6.51
N ALA A 80 20.01 25.26 -7.30
CA ALA A 80 19.04 26.17 -7.89
C ALA A 80 18.16 26.79 -6.79
N LYS A 81 17.92 28.10 -6.92
CA LYS A 81 17.01 28.84 -6.04
C LYS A 81 15.83 29.30 -6.87
N PHE A 82 14.73 28.60 -6.74
CA PHE A 82 13.48 28.97 -7.35
C PHE A 82 12.70 29.90 -6.40
N THR A 83 12.01 30.90 -6.98
CA THR A 83 11.06 31.76 -6.25
C THR A 83 9.63 31.27 -6.40
N ASP A 84 9.35 30.47 -7.41
CA ASP A 84 8.08 29.83 -7.65
C ASP A 84 7.90 28.62 -6.69
N PRO A 85 6.86 28.62 -5.83
CA PRO A 85 6.61 27.53 -4.88
C PRO A 85 6.43 26.17 -5.56
N LEU A 86 5.81 26.12 -6.75
CA LEU A 86 5.61 24.89 -7.50
C LEU A 86 6.95 24.31 -7.97
N LEU A 87 7.85 25.14 -8.51
CA LEU A 87 9.18 24.70 -8.89
C LEU A 87 10.02 24.27 -7.68
N GLN A 88 9.88 24.92 -6.52
CA GLN A 88 10.52 24.47 -5.27
C GLN A 88 10.02 23.08 -4.85
N LYS A 89 8.73 22.86 -4.93
CA LYS A 89 8.11 21.55 -4.62
C LYS A 89 8.62 20.47 -5.58
N ARG A 90 8.57 20.71 -6.87
CA ARG A 90 9.06 19.78 -7.90
C ARG A 90 10.54 19.48 -7.74
N GLN A 91 11.36 20.48 -7.41
CA GLN A 91 12.78 20.31 -7.07
C GLN A 91 12.95 19.31 -5.91
N LYS A 92 12.23 19.50 -4.80
CA LYS A 92 12.28 18.62 -3.63
C LYS A 92 11.85 17.19 -3.99
N LEU A 93 10.74 17.04 -4.72
CA LEU A 93 10.22 15.74 -5.12
C LEU A 93 11.20 15.00 -6.04
N PHE A 94 11.80 15.70 -7.03
CA PHE A 94 12.79 15.06 -7.90
C PHE A 94 14.05 14.62 -7.13
N LEU A 95 14.54 15.43 -6.19
CA LEU A 95 15.70 15.07 -5.37
C LEU A 95 15.40 13.88 -4.45
N ASN A 96 14.21 13.80 -3.87
CA ASN A 96 13.77 12.66 -3.08
C ASN A 96 13.67 11.38 -3.94
N GLU A 97 13.09 11.49 -5.13
CA GLU A 97 12.99 10.39 -6.08
C GLU A 97 14.37 9.88 -6.51
N ALA A 98 15.33 10.79 -6.72
CA ALA A 98 16.69 10.41 -7.04
C ALA A 98 17.38 9.63 -5.89
N VAL A 99 17.16 10.03 -4.64
CA VAL A 99 17.67 9.30 -3.47
C VAL A 99 17.01 7.93 -3.37
N TYR A 100 15.68 7.88 -3.43
CA TYR A 100 14.92 6.63 -3.37
C TYR A 100 15.37 5.63 -4.45
N THR A 101 15.46 6.07 -5.70
CA THR A 101 15.90 5.22 -6.82
C THR A 101 17.35 4.75 -6.66
N LYS A 102 18.26 5.60 -6.13
CA LYS A 102 19.66 5.19 -5.84
C LYS A 102 19.73 4.09 -4.77
N ILE A 103 18.82 4.11 -3.80
CA ILE A 103 18.72 3.08 -2.77
C ILE A 103 18.11 1.80 -3.35
N THR A 104 16.90 1.90 -3.89
CA THR A 104 16.10 0.73 -4.28
C THR A 104 16.65 -0.03 -5.48
N ASN A 105 17.35 0.67 -6.39
CA ASN A 105 17.98 0.08 -7.57
C ASN A 105 19.49 -0.13 -7.42
N ASP A 106 20.00 -0.16 -6.18
CA ASP A 106 21.39 -0.58 -5.95
C ASP A 106 21.55 -2.05 -6.32
N PRO A 107 22.59 -2.42 -7.11
CA PRO A 107 22.74 -3.81 -7.59
C PRO A 107 22.90 -4.84 -6.49
N ALA A 108 23.57 -4.51 -5.37
CA ALA A 108 23.74 -5.43 -4.25
C ALA A 108 22.41 -5.64 -3.50
N LEU A 109 21.65 -4.58 -3.28
CA LEU A 109 20.33 -4.66 -2.67
C LEU A 109 19.36 -5.43 -3.57
N THR A 110 19.30 -5.11 -4.86
CA THR A 110 18.42 -5.79 -5.84
C THR A 110 18.70 -7.29 -5.86
N ALA A 111 19.96 -7.72 -5.86
CA ALA A 111 20.32 -9.13 -5.84
C ALA A 111 19.80 -9.86 -4.59
N VAL A 112 19.87 -9.22 -3.41
CA VAL A 112 19.36 -9.81 -2.17
C VAL A 112 17.82 -9.86 -2.17
N VAL A 113 17.15 -8.80 -2.63
CA VAL A 113 15.67 -8.78 -2.73
C VAL A 113 15.16 -9.81 -3.72
N GLU A 114 15.83 -9.99 -4.86
CA GLU A 114 15.51 -11.06 -5.82
C GLU A 114 15.65 -12.46 -5.17
N GLN A 115 16.65 -12.69 -4.32
CA GLN A 115 16.78 -13.95 -3.58
C GLN A 115 15.62 -14.15 -2.61
N VAL A 116 15.24 -13.12 -1.84
CA VAL A 116 14.08 -13.17 -0.93
C VAL A 116 12.82 -13.54 -1.69
N THR A 117 12.53 -12.85 -2.80
CA THR A 117 11.33 -13.08 -3.62
C THR A 117 11.32 -14.48 -4.23
N ASN A 118 12.44 -14.93 -4.78
CA ASN A 118 12.55 -16.26 -5.38
C ASN A 118 12.33 -17.38 -4.35
N GLN A 119 12.87 -17.24 -3.14
CA GLN A 119 12.67 -18.21 -2.07
C GLN A 119 11.23 -18.18 -1.54
N ASP A 120 10.63 -16.99 -1.40
CA ASP A 120 9.24 -16.86 -0.96
C ASP A 120 8.26 -17.53 -1.93
N ASN A 121 8.49 -17.41 -3.23
CA ASN A 121 7.70 -18.08 -4.26
C ASN A 121 7.94 -19.59 -4.34
N ALA A 122 9.17 -20.03 -4.06
CA ALA A 122 9.56 -21.44 -4.20
C ALA A 122 9.27 -22.28 -2.96
N ILE A 123 9.17 -21.67 -1.77
CA ILE A 123 9.01 -22.40 -0.51
C ILE A 123 7.78 -23.29 -0.52
N ARG A 124 7.93 -24.47 0.08
CA ARG A 124 6.84 -25.39 0.39
C ARG A 124 6.89 -25.70 1.88
N TYR A 125 5.80 -25.39 2.55
CA TYR A 125 5.66 -25.59 4.00
C TYR A 125 5.33 -27.02 4.32
N LYS A 126 6.10 -27.63 5.21
CA LYS A 126 5.86 -29.01 5.65
C LYS A 126 5.00 -29.03 6.91
N VAL A 127 3.82 -29.66 6.80
CA VAL A 127 2.90 -29.89 7.91
C VAL A 127 2.60 -31.38 7.95
N GLY A 128 3.24 -32.14 8.85
CA GLY A 128 3.25 -33.58 8.81
C GLY A 128 3.86 -34.09 7.51
N ASP A 129 3.14 -34.98 6.81
CA ASP A 129 3.57 -35.54 5.51
C ASP A 129 3.17 -34.64 4.30
N ARG A 130 2.47 -33.54 4.55
CA ARG A 130 2.03 -32.62 3.49
C ARG A 130 3.10 -31.58 3.17
N SER A 131 3.19 -31.24 1.88
CA SER A 131 4.03 -30.15 1.37
C SER A 131 3.11 -29.11 0.71
N LEU A 132 3.00 -27.93 1.31
CA LEU A 132 1.97 -26.95 1.04
C LEU A 132 2.57 -25.67 0.46
N THR A 133 1.82 -25.00 -0.40
CA THR A 133 2.05 -23.61 -0.78
C THR A 133 1.67 -22.70 0.40
N ARG A 134 2.03 -21.40 0.32
CA ARG A 134 1.56 -20.39 1.29
C ARG A 134 0.03 -20.35 1.36
N ALA A 135 -0.65 -20.28 0.20
CA ALA A 135 -2.11 -20.26 0.13
C ALA A 135 -2.76 -21.49 0.78
N GLU A 136 -2.21 -22.70 0.55
CA GLU A 136 -2.72 -23.91 1.19
C GLU A 136 -2.44 -23.94 2.69
N LEU A 137 -1.35 -23.32 3.15
CA LEU A 137 -1.05 -23.17 4.58
C LEU A 137 -2.05 -22.23 5.25
N THR A 138 -2.32 -21.07 4.63
CA THR A 138 -3.33 -20.11 5.08
C THR A 138 -4.71 -20.74 5.12
N ASP A 139 -5.10 -21.50 4.09
CA ASP A 139 -6.38 -22.25 4.07
C ASP A 139 -6.51 -23.22 5.25
N LEU A 140 -5.40 -23.87 5.66
CA LEU A 140 -5.42 -24.70 6.87
C LEU A 140 -5.63 -23.89 8.15
N LEU A 141 -5.03 -22.72 8.28
CA LEU A 141 -5.21 -21.83 9.43
C LEU A 141 -6.65 -21.31 9.50
N GLU A 142 -7.21 -20.93 8.38
CA GLU A 142 -8.53 -20.34 8.28
C GLU A 142 -9.68 -21.36 8.41
N HIS A 143 -9.52 -22.57 7.86
CA HIS A 143 -10.67 -23.46 7.67
C HIS A 143 -10.56 -24.83 8.35
N ASN A 144 -9.39 -25.24 8.85
CA ASN A 144 -9.28 -26.57 9.44
C ASN A 144 -9.90 -26.62 10.85
N PRO A 145 -10.89 -27.50 11.12
CA PRO A 145 -11.53 -27.58 12.43
C PRO A 145 -10.64 -28.18 13.53
N ASP A 146 -9.62 -28.99 13.18
CA ASP A 146 -8.68 -29.54 14.17
C ASP A 146 -7.64 -28.48 14.57
N ARG A 147 -7.77 -28.01 15.80
CA ARG A 147 -6.87 -26.97 16.37
C ARG A 147 -5.40 -27.42 16.37
N ARG A 148 -5.09 -28.70 16.49
CA ARG A 148 -3.70 -29.22 16.44
C ARG A 148 -3.11 -29.09 15.03
N ILE A 149 -3.94 -29.27 13.99
CA ILE A 149 -3.50 -29.06 12.61
C ILE A 149 -3.24 -27.57 12.36
N ARG A 150 -4.08 -26.68 12.87
CA ARG A 150 -3.85 -25.23 12.79
C ARG A 150 -2.57 -24.84 13.54
N GLU A 151 -2.34 -25.37 14.74
CA GLU A 151 -1.08 -25.15 15.46
C GLU A 151 0.14 -25.60 14.64
N ALA A 152 0.07 -26.79 14.03
CA ALA A 152 1.15 -27.30 13.20
C ALA A 152 1.35 -26.45 11.94
N ALA A 153 0.27 -25.91 11.34
CA ALA A 153 0.33 -24.99 10.21
C ALA A 153 0.98 -23.66 10.62
N TRP A 154 0.57 -23.04 11.71
CA TRP A 154 1.17 -21.81 12.22
C TRP A 154 2.68 -21.99 12.55
N ARG A 155 3.05 -23.08 13.23
CA ARG A 155 4.47 -23.38 13.49
C ARG A 155 5.27 -23.61 12.20
N ALA A 156 4.62 -24.05 11.12
CA ALA A 156 5.30 -24.22 9.83
C ALA A 156 5.73 -22.90 9.20
N GLU A 157 5.15 -21.76 9.57
CA GLU A 157 5.58 -20.42 9.15
C GLU A 157 7.05 -20.13 9.51
N THR A 158 7.57 -20.77 10.55
CA THR A 158 9.01 -20.66 10.92
C THR A 158 9.95 -21.12 9.81
N GLN A 159 9.46 -21.89 8.84
CA GLN A 159 10.29 -22.40 7.75
C GLN A 159 10.73 -21.30 6.79
N ILE A 160 9.90 -20.26 6.56
CA ILE A 160 10.30 -19.13 5.74
C ILE A 160 11.34 -18.27 6.46
N THR A 161 11.24 -18.10 7.77
CA THR A 161 12.25 -17.37 8.54
C THR A 161 13.62 -18.07 8.46
N LYS A 162 13.64 -19.39 8.51
CA LYS A 162 14.88 -20.17 8.32
C LYS A 162 15.45 -20.04 6.90
N ALA A 163 14.59 -19.86 5.89
CA ALA A 163 15.01 -19.73 4.50
C ALA A 163 15.42 -18.29 4.14
N ASN A 164 14.67 -17.29 4.60
CA ASN A 164 14.79 -15.90 4.16
C ASN A 164 15.25 -14.92 5.24
N GLY A 165 15.22 -15.27 6.51
CA GLY A 165 15.47 -14.33 7.61
C GLY A 165 16.81 -13.60 7.48
N ASP A 166 17.89 -14.32 7.15
CA ASP A 166 19.22 -13.70 6.97
C ASP A 166 19.27 -12.78 5.75
N HIS A 167 18.59 -13.13 4.65
CA HIS A 167 18.54 -12.28 3.45
C HIS A 167 17.73 -11.00 3.72
N ILE A 168 16.61 -11.08 4.44
CA ILE A 168 15.82 -9.90 4.83
C ILE A 168 16.65 -8.99 5.73
N ARG A 169 17.35 -9.53 6.73
CA ARG A 169 18.28 -8.76 7.58
C ARG A 169 19.42 -8.11 6.78
N GLN A 170 19.95 -8.83 5.80
CA GLN A 170 20.96 -8.27 4.89
C GLN A 170 20.38 -7.12 4.06
N ALA A 171 19.17 -7.25 3.54
CA ALA A 171 18.48 -6.18 2.81
C ALA A 171 18.26 -4.94 3.70
N ILE A 172 17.84 -5.13 4.97
CA ILE A 172 17.68 -4.05 5.96
C ILE A 172 19.01 -3.29 6.17
N ARG A 173 20.13 -4.01 6.40
CA ARG A 173 21.45 -3.37 6.55
C ARG A 173 21.85 -2.58 5.31
N LEU A 174 21.72 -3.19 4.12
CA LEU A 174 22.04 -2.51 2.85
C LEU A 174 21.17 -1.27 2.64
N ARG A 175 19.87 -1.33 2.94
CA ARG A 175 18.97 -0.18 2.85
C ARG A 175 19.41 0.94 3.80
N ASN A 176 19.76 0.61 5.05
CA ASN A 176 20.26 1.59 6.02
C ASN A 176 21.60 2.23 5.58
N ASP A 177 22.56 1.45 5.10
CA ASP A 177 23.84 1.94 4.61
C ASP A 177 23.65 2.88 3.41
N LEU A 178 22.80 2.50 2.46
CA LEU A 178 22.51 3.32 1.27
C LEU A 178 21.72 4.59 1.62
N ALA A 179 20.75 4.50 2.51
CA ALA A 179 19.97 5.65 2.95
C ALA A 179 20.87 6.64 3.71
N SER A 180 21.69 6.17 4.64
CA SER A 180 22.67 7.00 5.34
C SER A 180 23.67 7.68 4.39
N LYS A 181 24.07 6.97 3.33
CA LYS A 181 24.97 7.52 2.30
C LYS A 181 24.35 8.64 1.46
N TYR A 182 23.05 8.55 1.17
CA TYR A 182 22.40 9.45 0.20
C TYR A 182 21.45 10.47 0.83
N SER A 183 20.94 10.24 2.05
CA SER A 183 19.99 11.13 2.75
C SER A 183 20.45 11.60 4.14
N ASP A 184 21.56 11.06 4.68
CA ASP A 184 22.00 11.26 6.06
C ASP A 184 21.03 10.71 7.13
N GLU A 185 20.14 9.79 6.75
CA GLU A 185 19.15 9.14 7.61
C GLU A 185 19.23 7.62 7.49
N ILE A 186 18.72 6.86 8.47
CA ILE A 186 18.45 5.43 8.28
C ILE A 186 17.23 5.26 7.37
N PHE A 187 17.11 4.11 6.72
CA PHE A 187 16.12 3.89 5.68
C PHE A 187 14.67 4.07 6.17
N SER A 188 14.35 3.57 7.37
CA SER A 188 12.99 3.72 7.94
C SER A 188 12.61 5.18 8.15
N MET A 189 13.52 6.02 8.63
CA MET A 189 13.30 7.46 8.78
C MET A 189 13.12 8.15 7.43
N PHE A 190 14.01 7.86 6.47
CA PHE A 190 13.92 8.39 5.12
C PHE A 190 12.57 8.07 4.47
N MET A 191 12.09 6.83 4.61
CA MET A 191 10.82 6.40 4.05
C MET A 191 9.62 7.10 4.72
N LEU A 192 9.61 7.24 6.04
CA LEU A 192 8.53 7.97 6.73
C LEU A 192 8.49 9.44 6.31
N HIS A 193 9.63 10.13 6.28
CA HIS A 193 9.69 11.52 5.82
C HIS A 193 9.27 11.67 4.34
N ARG A 194 9.64 10.69 3.48
CA ARG A 194 9.18 10.66 2.09
C ARG A 194 7.65 10.54 1.99
N LYS A 195 7.04 9.79 2.90
CA LYS A 195 5.58 9.60 3.00
C LYS A 195 4.87 10.74 3.75
N GLY A 196 5.62 11.75 4.22
CA GLY A 196 5.07 12.88 4.96
C GLY A 196 4.64 12.54 6.38
N LEU A 197 5.26 11.54 6.98
CA LEU A 197 4.98 11.07 8.35
C LEU A 197 6.13 11.44 9.29
N GLU A 198 5.78 11.95 10.47
CA GLU A 198 6.71 12.19 11.57
C GLU A 198 6.64 11.01 12.55
N VAL A 199 7.80 10.50 12.95
CA VAL A 199 7.90 9.31 13.84
C VAL A 199 7.15 9.50 15.14
N GLN A 200 7.27 10.69 15.75
CA GLN A 200 6.61 10.99 17.04
C GLN A 200 5.09 10.96 16.94
N ASP A 201 4.54 11.52 15.86
CA ASP A 201 3.10 11.51 15.62
C ASP A 201 2.61 10.08 15.38
N LEU A 202 3.32 9.33 14.51
CA LEU A 202 2.99 7.95 14.19
C LEU A 202 2.90 7.07 15.45
N PHE A 203 3.92 7.10 16.31
CA PHE A 203 3.94 6.29 17.53
C PHE A 203 2.86 6.73 18.52
N SER A 204 2.65 8.05 18.64
CA SER A 204 1.56 8.60 19.47
C SER A 204 0.18 8.13 18.99
N TRP A 205 -0.04 8.08 17.66
CA TRP A 205 -1.29 7.56 17.09
C TRP A 205 -1.47 6.06 17.35
N PHE A 206 -0.41 5.27 17.19
CA PHE A 206 -0.44 3.83 17.44
C PHE A 206 -0.75 3.50 18.92
N ASP A 207 -0.13 4.22 19.85
CA ASP A 207 -0.42 4.10 21.28
C ASP A 207 -1.88 4.48 21.57
N GLN A 208 -2.37 5.59 21.05
CA GLN A 208 -3.76 6.02 21.20
C GLN A 208 -4.75 4.98 20.66
N ILE A 209 -4.50 4.42 19.48
CA ILE A 209 -5.35 3.37 18.89
C ILE A 209 -5.37 2.16 19.83
N LYS A 210 -4.20 1.66 20.24
CA LYS A 210 -4.09 0.51 21.13
C LYS A 210 -4.83 0.74 22.46
N GLU A 211 -4.53 1.84 23.15
CA GLU A 211 -5.08 2.12 24.49
C GLU A 211 -6.59 2.33 24.46
N GLN A 212 -7.08 3.14 23.52
CA GLN A 212 -8.51 3.49 23.47
C GLN A 212 -9.39 2.37 22.92
N THR A 213 -8.83 1.41 22.18
CA THR A 213 -9.57 0.23 21.72
C THR A 213 -9.43 -0.98 22.64
N GLU A 214 -8.58 -0.93 23.65
CA GLU A 214 -8.29 -2.06 24.55
C GLU A 214 -9.53 -2.68 25.19
N PRO A 215 -10.50 -1.91 25.72
CA PRO A 215 -11.70 -2.50 26.31
C PRO A 215 -12.54 -3.33 25.33
N GLU A 216 -12.65 -2.88 24.07
CA GLU A 216 -13.37 -3.63 23.02
C GLU A 216 -12.58 -4.85 22.57
N TYR A 217 -11.27 -4.70 22.45
CA TYR A 217 -10.40 -5.80 22.08
C TYR A 217 -10.44 -6.95 23.10
N GLN A 218 -10.44 -6.64 24.40
CA GLN A 218 -10.61 -7.65 25.45
C GLN A 218 -11.99 -8.32 25.42
N ARG A 219 -13.06 -7.57 25.04
CA ARG A 219 -14.38 -8.18 24.80
C ARG A 219 -14.34 -9.13 23.60
N LEU A 220 -13.66 -8.78 22.51
CA LEU A 220 -13.46 -9.63 21.35
C LEU A 220 -12.75 -10.92 21.74
N LEU A 221 -11.60 -10.85 22.44
CA LEU A 221 -10.88 -12.04 22.89
C LEU A 221 -11.72 -12.93 23.82
N ALA A 222 -12.55 -12.32 24.70
CA ALA A 222 -13.47 -13.06 25.56
C ALA A 222 -14.56 -13.78 24.73
N GLN A 223 -15.10 -13.12 23.72
CA GLN A 223 -16.06 -13.71 22.78
C GLN A 223 -15.43 -14.87 21.99
N MET A 224 -14.21 -14.69 21.47
CA MET A 224 -13.48 -15.74 20.77
C MET A 224 -13.29 -16.98 21.65
N ARG A 225 -12.82 -16.80 22.90
CA ARG A 225 -12.69 -17.92 23.87
C ARG A 225 -14.00 -18.68 24.05
N LYS A 226 -15.10 -17.95 24.21
CA LYS A 226 -16.43 -18.54 24.40
C LYS A 226 -16.89 -19.31 23.16
N VAL A 227 -16.74 -18.75 21.98
CA VAL A 227 -17.18 -19.34 20.71
C VAL A 227 -16.35 -20.57 20.36
N LEU A 228 -15.04 -20.50 20.53
CA LEU A 228 -14.12 -21.60 20.25
C LEU A 228 -14.06 -22.66 21.37
N GLY A 229 -14.63 -22.38 22.54
CA GLY A 229 -14.62 -23.29 23.69
C GLY A 229 -13.22 -23.52 24.28
N VAL A 230 -12.34 -22.50 24.20
CA VAL A 230 -10.94 -22.59 24.64
C VAL A 230 -10.68 -21.68 25.87
N ALA A 231 -9.74 -22.10 26.71
CA ALA A 231 -9.36 -21.29 27.89
C ALA A 231 -8.51 -20.06 27.49
N LYS A 232 -7.67 -20.21 26.47
CA LYS A 232 -6.75 -19.19 25.97
C LYS A 232 -6.81 -19.16 24.45
N ILE A 233 -6.83 -17.96 23.87
CA ILE A 233 -6.64 -17.74 22.43
C ILE A 233 -5.16 -17.85 22.12
N GLU A 234 -4.86 -18.58 21.08
CA GLU A 234 -3.52 -18.77 20.55
C GLU A 234 -3.42 -18.20 19.13
N PRO A 235 -2.23 -17.93 18.59
CA PRO A 235 -2.08 -17.36 17.25
C PRO A 235 -2.87 -18.09 16.16
N TRP A 236 -2.87 -19.42 16.18
CA TRP A 236 -3.60 -20.28 15.23
C TRP A 236 -5.13 -20.32 15.40
N ASP A 237 -5.67 -19.55 16.34
CA ASP A 237 -7.13 -19.42 16.53
C ASP A 237 -7.68 -18.13 15.88
N LEU A 238 -6.82 -17.15 15.56
CA LEU A 238 -7.21 -15.83 15.11
C LEU A 238 -7.90 -15.89 13.73
N ASP A 239 -7.19 -16.37 12.73
CA ASP A 239 -7.70 -16.45 11.35
C ASP A 239 -8.89 -17.41 11.26
N PHE A 240 -8.82 -18.54 11.97
CA PHE A 240 -9.93 -19.49 12.05
C PHE A 240 -11.21 -18.88 12.62
N TYR A 241 -11.11 -18.03 13.63
CA TYR A 241 -12.29 -17.37 14.19
C TYR A 241 -12.93 -16.43 13.15
N PHE A 242 -12.14 -15.59 12.50
CA PHE A 242 -12.68 -14.63 11.54
C PHE A 242 -13.23 -15.31 10.29
N ALA A 243 -12.57 -16.32 9.79
CA ALA A 243 -13.04 -17.06 8.62
C ALA A 243 -14.36 -17.84 8.87
N ASN A 244 -14.62 -18.27 10.11
CA ASN A 244 -15.74 -19.18 10.36
C ASN A 244 -16.88 -18.60 11.20
N PHE A 245 -16.65 -17.58 12.02
CA PHE A 245 -17.63 -17.13 13.01
C PHE A 245 -18.04 -15.65 12.86
N THR A 246 -17.39 -14.89 12.03
CA THR A 246 -17.73 -13.48 11.79
C THR A 246 -18.40 -13.26 10.44
N GLN A 247 -18.14 -14.11 9.47
CA GLN A 247 -18.68 -14.02 8.12
C GLN A 247 -19.58 -15.21 7.83
N SER A 248 -20.87 -15.09 8.08
CA SER A 248 -21.86 -16.09 7.70
C SER A 248 -22.61 -15.75 6.42
N PHE A 249 -21.97 -14.97 5.50
CA PHE A 249 -22.59 -14.62 4.25
C PHE A 249 -22.28 -15.68 3.20
N GLU A 250 -23.35 -16.27 2.68
CA GLU A 250 -23.26 -17.23 1.59
C GLU A 250 -22.57 -16.56 0.38
N ALA A 251 -21.57 -17.24 -0.20
CA ALA A 251 -20.90 -16.79 -1.41
C ALA A 251 -21.86 -16.44 -2.57
N GLN A 252 -23.10 -16.99 -2.53
CA GLN A 252 -24.18 -16.67 -3.46
C GLN A 252 -24.65 -15.21 -3.40
N LYS A 253 -24.46 -14.52 -2.26
CA LYS A 253 -24.82 -13.08 -2.13
C LYS A 253 -23.79 -12.17 -2.78
N PHE A 254 -22.58 -12.67 -2.98
CA PHE A 254 -21.45 -11.94 -3.53
C PHE A 254 -20.80 -12.73 -4.68
N PRO A 255 -21.52 -12.94 -5.81
CA PRO A 255 -20.97 -13.68 -6.94
C PRO A 255 -19.86 -12.88 -7.62
N VAL A 256 -18.71 -13.50 -7.88
CA VAL A 256 -17.51 -12.86 -8.51
C VAL A 256 -17.88 -12.11 -9.78
N ALA A 257 -18.71 -12.70 -10.64
CA ALA A 257 -19.14 -12.08 -11.92
C ALA A 257 -19.85 -10.72 -11.78
N GLU A 258 -20.42 -10.43 -10.61
CA GLU A 258 -21.12 -9.16 -10.36
C GLU A 258 -20.24 -8.12 -9.66
N GLY A 259 -19.05 -8.48 -9.19
CA GLY A 259 -18.18 -7.58 -8.42
C GLY A 259 -17.83 -6.30 -9.18
N TRP A 260 -17.27 -6.43 -10.37
CA TRP A 260 -16.92 -5.27 -11.20
C TRP A 260 -18.13 -4.41 -11.63
N PRO A 261 -19.24 -4.98 -12.10
CA PRO A 261 -20.47 -4.21 -12.31
C PRO A 261 -20.95 -3.44 -11.07
N LYS A 262 -20.85 -4.02 -9.87
CA LYS A 262 -21.23 -3.36 -8.61
C LYS A 262 -20.28 -2.22 -8.23
N ALA A 263 -18.97 -2.41 -8.37
CA ALA A 263 -17.98 -1.35 -8.17
C ALA A 263 -18.21 -0.16 -9.12
N LYS A 264 -18.47 -0.43 -10.41
CA LYS A 264 -18.85 0.60 -11.39
C LYS A 264 -20.15 1.32 -11.02
N GLN A 265 -21.15 0.59 -10.56
CA GLN A 265 -22.42 1.18 -10.12
C GLN A 265 -22.23 2.15 -8.95
N LEU A 266 -21.36 1.80 -7.98
CA LEU A 266 -21.04 2.67 -6.85
C LEU A 266 -20.28 3.92 -7.30
N ALA A 267 -19.26 3.76 -8.17
CA ALA A 267 -18.53 4.89 -8.74
C ALA A 267 -19.45 5.85 -9.52
N GLN A 268 -20.36 5.32 -10.32
CA GLN A 268 -21.37 6.12 -11.05
C GLN A 268 -22.30 6.89 -10.11
N ALA A 269 -22.68 6.31 -8.97
CA ALA A 269 -23.48 7.02 -7.97
C ALA A 269 -22.77 8.25 -7.41
N LEU A 270 -21.44 8.20 -7.30
CA LEU A 270 -20.57 9.33 -6.94
C LEU A 270 -20.29 10.29 -8.12
N GLY A 271 -20.74 9.95 -9.32
CA GLY A 271 -20.50 10.76 -10.53
C GLY A 271 -19.23 10.41 -11.28
N TYR A 272 -18.57 9.31 -10.94
CA TYR A 272 -17.33 8.87 -11.60
C TYR A 272 -17.61 7.85 -12.71
N ASN A 273 -16.74 7.82 -13.72
CA ASN A 273 -16.80 6.85 -14.80
C ASN A 273 -15.52 5.98 -14.76
N LEU A 274 -15.71 4.67 -14.74
CA LEU A 274 -14.64 3.67 -14.76
C LEU A 274 -14.55 2.92 -16.11
N ASP A 275 -15.10 3.49 -17.20
CA ASP A 275 -15.08 2.81 -18.50
C ASP A 275 -13.68 2.76 -19.13
N SER A 276 -12.78 3.66 -18.72
CA SER A 276 -11.35 3.66 -19.08
C SER A 276 -10.52 2.65 -18.30
N VAL A 277 -11.02 2.18 -17.15
CA VAL A 277 -10.29 1.26 -16.26
C VAL A 277 -10.43 -0.17 -16.77
N GLU A 278 -9.32 -0.76 -17.17
CA GLU A 278 -9.22 -2.18 -17.51
C GLU A 278 -9.08 -3.01 -16.21
N MET A 279 -9.96 -4.00 -16.04
CA MET A 279 -9.95 -4.90 -14.88
C MET A 279 -9.93 -6.36 -15.32
N HIS A 280 -9.02 -7.14 -14.72
CA HIS A 280 -8.96 -8.59 -14.90
C HIS A 280 -8.84 -9.31 -13.55
N ASP A 281 -9.39 -10.52 -13.50
CA ASP A 281 -9.13 -11.46 -12.42
C ASP A 281 -7.87 -12.25 -12.72
N ALA A 282 -6.98 -12.36 -11.73
CA ALA A 282 -5.74 -13.12 -11.81
C ALA A 282 -5.51 -13.94 -10.54
N ASP A 283 -4.69 -14.97 -10.64
CA ASP A 283 -4.24 -15.73 -9.45
C ASP A 283 -3.03 -15.00 -8.86
N LEU A 284 -3.30 -14.11 -7.91
CA LEU A 284 -2.29 -13.31 -7.23
C LEU A 284 -1.92 -13.95 -5.88
N GLY A 285 -0.73 -13.68 -5.40
CA GLY A 285 -0.33 -14.02 -4.03
C GLY A 285 -0.88 -13.06 -2.95
N PHE A 286 -1.71 -12.08 -3.34
CA PHE A 286 -2.25 -11.01 -2.49
C PHE A 286 -3.64 -10.60 -2.98
N GLY A 287 -4.32 -9.69 -2.28
CA GLY A 287 -5.75 -9.38 -2.49
C GLY A 287 -6.11 -8.75 -3.82
N GLY A 288 -5.31 -7.83 -4.32
CA GLY A 288 -5.53 -7.12 -5.58
C GLY A 288 -4.53 -5.98 -5.74
N ALA A 289 -4.46 -5.42 -6.94
CA ALA A 289 -3.58 -4.28 -7.24
C ALA A 289 -4.23 -3.33 -8.23
N ALA A 290 -3.96 -2.04 -8.07
CA ALA A 290 -4.22 -1.02 -9.08
C ALA A 290 -2.89 -0.48 -9.61
N TYR A 291 -2.84 -0.25 -10.92
CA TYR A 291 -1.63 0.21 -11.62
C TYR A 291 -1.86 1.62 -12.16
N PRO A 292 -1.12 2.62 -11.70
CA PRO A 292 -1.23 4.01 -12.15
C PRO A 292 -0.50 4.20 -13.48
N VAL A 293 -1.07 3.69 -14.58
CA VAL A 293 -0.40 3.70 -15.89
C VAL A 293 -0.16 5.12 -16.37
N LEU A 294 -1.20 5.95 -16.33
CA LEU A 294 -1.08 7.37 -16.65
C LEU A 294 -2.07 8.17 -15.81
N TYR A 295 -1.56 8.86 -14.81
CA TYR A 295 -2.38 9.65 -13.87
C TYR A 295 -3.32 10.62 -14.60
N GLY A 296 -4.58 10.62 -14.19
CA GLY A 296 -5.67 11.40 -14.81
C GLY A 296 -6.20 10.81 -16.12
N LYS A 297 -5.76 9.62 -16.55
CA LYS A 297 -6.14 9.07 -17.87
C LYS A 297 -6.26 7.56 -17.97
N GLU A 298 -5.39 6.79 -17.32
CA GLU A 298 -5.32 5.34 -17.50
C GLU A 298 -4.88 4.68 -16.19
N ALA A 299 -5.78 3.90 -15.61
CA ALA A 299 -5.48 2.97 -14.54
C ALA A 299 -5.90 1.55 -14.91
N LYS A 300 -5.29 0.55 -14.29
CA LYS A 300 -5.62 -0.86 -14.47
C LYS A 300 -5.77 -1.54 -13.13
N ILE A 301 -6.64 -2.54 -13.05
CA ILE A 301 -6.90 -3.32 -11.84
C ILE A 301 -6.65 -4.79 -12.11
N LEU A 302 -5.97 -5.46 -11.20
CA LEU A 302 -5.99 -6.90 -11.05
C LEU A 302 -6.69 -7.25 -9.72
N ALA A 303 -7.70 -8.09 -9.80
CA ALA A 303 -8.37 -8.65 -8.63
C ALA A 303 -7.96 -10.12 -8.45
N ASN A 304 -7.65 -10.52 -7.21
CA ASN A 304 -7.40 -11.93 -6.93
C ASN A 304 -8.71 -12.71 -6.92
N ARG A 305 -8.65 -13.98 -7.34
CA ARG A 305 -9.82 -14.87 -7.44
C ARG A 305 -10.29 -15.39 -6.08
N TYR A 306 -10.50 -14.48 -5.14
CA TYR A 306 -11.19 -14.79 -3.90
C TYR A 306 -12.68 -15.10 -4.15
N LYS A 307 -13.40 -15.48 -3.11
CA LYS A 307 -14.83 -15.79 -3.18
C LYS A 307 -15.60 -14.94 -2.18
N GLY A 308 -16.87 -14.73 -2.48
CA GLY A 308 -17.77 -14.04 -1.56
C GLY A 308 -17.35 -12.60 -1.30
N ILE A 309 -17.50 -12.19 -0.05
CA ILE A 309 -17.23 -10.80 0.36
C ILE A 309 -15.76 -10.42 0.24
N ASP A 310 -14.82 -11.33 0.44
CA ASP A 310 -13.39 -11.03 0.37
C ASP A 310 -12.97 -10.62 -1.05
N TYR A 311 -13.58 -11.22 -2.09
CA TYR A 311 -13.38 -10.74 -3.46
C TYR A 311 -13.83 -9.28 -3.64
N TYR A 312 -14.99 -8.93 -3.08
CA TYR A 312 -15.52 -7.57 -3.19
C TYR A 312 -14.71 -6.57 -2.39
N ASP A 313 -14.25 -6.95 -1.20
CA ASP A 313 -13.42 -6.10 -0.35
C ASP A 313 -12.16 -5.65 -1.09
N HIS A 314 -11.39 -6.61 -1.60
CA HIS A 314 -10.17 -6.32 -2.35
C HIS A 314 -10.42 -5.61 -3.69
N LEU A 315 -11.50 -5.96 -4.40
CA LEU A 315 -11.86 -5.29 -5.66
C LEU A 315 -12.26 -3.83 -5.41
N PHE A 316 -13.04 -3.56 -4.37
CA PHE A 316 -13.46 -2.19 -4.03
C PHE A 316 -12.27 -1.37 -3.57
N HIS A 317 -11.36 -1.94 -2.80
CA HIS A 317 -10.11 -1.29 -2.42
C HIS A 317 -9.26 -0.92 -3.65
N ALA A 318 -8.99 -1.88 -4.53
CA ALA A 318 -8.27 -1.63 -5.78
C ALA A 318 -9.00 -0.62 -6.69
N THR A 319 -10.34 -0.60 -6.66
CA THR A 319 -11.12 0.41 -7.38
C THR A 319 -10.93 1.80 -6.79
N GLY A 320 -10.82 1.92 -5.46
CA GLY A 320 -10.52 3.19 -4.79
C GLY A 320 -9.17 3.76 -5.22
N HIS A 321 -8.12 2.94 -5.28
CA HIS A 321 -6.82 3.32 -5.86
C HIS A 321 -6.94 3.77 -7.32
N ALA A 322 -7.65 2.99 -8.15
CA ALA A 322 -7.82 3.35 -9.56
C ALA A 322 -8.56 4.68 -9.71
N LEU A 323 -9.58 4.95 -8.89
CA LEU A 323 -10.26 6.26 -8.84
C LEU A 323 -9.30 7.37 -8.43
N HIS A 324 -8.46 7.15 -7.42
CA HIS A 324 -7.43 8.13 -7.03
C HIS A 324 -6.53 8.47 -8.22
N TYR A 325 -6.06 7.47 -8.97
CA TYR A 325 -5.19 7.69 -10.13
C TYR A 325 -5.91 8.37 -11.30
N GLU A 326 -7.14 7.97 -11.62
CA GLU A 326 -7.94 8.52 -12.73
C GLU A 326 -8.43 9.96 -12.47
N LEU A 327 -8.64 10.34 -11.22
CA LEU A 327 -9.20 11.63 -10.86
C LEU A 327 -8.15 12.73 -10.63
N MET A 328 -6.86 12.39 -10.65
CA MET A 328 -5.78 13.37 -10.55
C MET A 328 -5.77 14.31 -11.75
N ASP A 329 -5.81 15.62 -11.52
CA ASP A 329 -5.83 16.65 -12.56
C ASP A 329 -4.69 17.69 -12.46
N GLU A 330 -3.74 17.48 -11.55
CA GLU A 330 -2.54 18.30 -11.40
C GLU A 330 -1.64 18.20 -12.65
N PRO A 331 -1.18 19.34 -13.25
CA PRO A 331 -0.40 19.30 -14.50
C PRO A 331 0.98 18.64 -14.35
N SER A 332 1.64 18.76 -13.19
CA SER A 332 2.97 18.22 -12.95
C SER A 332 2.92 16.72 -12.66
N TYR A 333 3.64 15.94 -13.45
CA TYR A 333 3.80 14.51 -13.19
C TYR A 333 4.44 14.22 -11.82
N LEU A 334 5.48 15.00 -11.45
CA LEU A 334 6.14 14.80 -10.14
C LEU A 334 5.18 15.02 -8.98
N ILE A 335 4.22 15.93 -9.11
CA ILE A 335 3.22 16.16 -8.08
C ILE A 335 2.17 15.04 -8.09
N ARG A 336 1.70 14.61 -9.27
CA ARG A 336 0.76 13.50 -9.37
C ARG A 336 1.34 12.19 -8.84
N ALA A 337 2.59 11.87 -9.18
CA ALA A 337 3.20 10.57 -8.87
C ALA A 337 3.83 10.48 -7.48
N ASN A 338 3.97 11.58 -6.74
CA ASN A 338 4.62 11.59 -5.42
C ASN A 338 3.64 11.98 -4.29
N TYR A 339 2.36 11.64 -4.44
CA TYR A 339 1.40 11.72 -3.34
C TYR A 339 1.89 10.89 -2.13
N ALA A 340 1.42 11.28 -0.96
CA ALA A 340 1.72 10.51 0.24
C ALA A 340 0.99 9.16 0.19
N GLU A 341 1.71 8.06 0.32
CA GLU A 341 1.15 6.71 0.27
C GLU A 341 -0.01 6.50 1.26
N PRO A 342 0.00 7.05 2.51
CA PRO A 342 -1.18 6.97 3.38
C PRO A 342 -2.42 7.69 2.84
N MET A 343 -2.26 8.68 1.96
CA MET A 343 -3.41 9.29 1.27
C MET A 343 -3.98 8.36 0.20
N ASP A 344 -3.13 7.65 -0.52
CA ASP A 344 -3.56 6.65 -1.50
C ASP A 344 -4.34 5.52 -0.83
N GLU A 345 -3.76 4.94 0.23
CA GLU A 345 -4.44 3.92 1.04
C GLU A 345 -5.75 4.42 1.64
N GLY A 346 -5.75 5.67 2.14
CA GLY A 346 -6.94 6.28 2.72
C GLY A 346 -8.05 6.49 1.70
N THR A 347 -7.74 6.97 0.49
CA THR A 347 -8.72 7.14 -0.57
C THR A 347 -9.27 5.81 -1.09
N ALA A 348 -8.42 4.78 -1.18
CA ALA A 348 -8.84 3.42 -1.49
C ALA A 348 -9.78 2.87 -0.41
N GLN A 349 -9.43 3.04 0.85
CA GLN A 349 -10.22 2.59 1.99
C GLN A 349 -11.56 3.33 2.11
N VAL A 350 -11.66 4.61 1.72
CA VAL A 350 -12.94 5.33 1.61
C VAL A 350 -13.92 4.57 0.70
N PHE A 351 -13.43 4.02 -0.42
CA PHE A 351 -14.26 3.25 -1.34
C PHE A 351 -14.61 1.87 -0.79
N THR A 352 -13.67 1.19 -0.13
CA THR A 352 -13.91 -0.07 0.59
C THR A 352 -14.97 0.09 1.67
N LEU A 353 -14.90 1.15 2.48
CA LEU A 353 -15.87 1.42 3.54
C LEU A 353 -17.30 1.58 3.02
N GLN A 354 -17.51 1.97 1.75
CA GLN A 354 -18.83 2.01 1.15
C GLN A 354 -19.46 0.61 1.05
N LEU A 355 -18.66 -0.45 0.83
CA LEU A 355 -19.13 -1.82 0.77
C LEU A 355 -19.84 -2.25 2.07
N TYR A 356 -19.40 -1.74 3.23
CA TYR A 356 -19.89 -2.12 4.55
C TYR A 356 -20.90 -1.15 5.14
N ARG A 357 -21.50 -0.30 4.30
CA ARG A 357 -22.57 0.62 4.72
C ARG A 357 -23.93 -0.04 4.53
N PRO A 358 -24.79 -0.10 5.55
CA PRO A 358 -26.08 -0.74 5.45
C PRO A 358 -26.93 -0.22 4.29
N GLU A 359 -26.86 1.08 4.00
CA GLU A 359 -27.60 1.70 2.90
C GLU A 359 -27.15 1.15 1.53
N VAL A 360 -25.85 0.92 1.35
CA VAL A 360 -25.28 0.32 0.14
C VAL A 360 -25.57 -1.18 0.09
N GLU A 361 -25.39 -1.89 1.19
CA GLU A 361 -25.62 -3.34 1.28
C GLU A 361 -27.07 -3.72 0.98
N ILE A 362 -28.02 -2.99 1.56
CA ILE A 362 -29.45 -3.23 1.32
C ILE A 362 -29.81 -2.91 -0.13
N LYS A 363 -29.34 -1.77 -0.66
CA LYS A 363 -29.70 -1.30 -2.00
C LYS A 363 -28.99 -2.09 -3.11
N THR A 364 -27.70 -2.40 -2.92
CA THR A 364 -26.84 -2.95 -3.96
C THR A 364 -26.77 -4.47 -3.95
N PHE A 365 -26.80 -5.07 -2.73
CA PHE A 365 -26.67 -6.53 -2.55
C PHE A 365 -27.96 -7.20 -2.04
N ALA A 366 -29.04 -6.44 -1.91
CA ALA A 366 -30.34 -6.94 -1.43
C ALA A 366 -30.23 -7.69 -0.09
N LEU A 367 -29.38 -7.21 0.82
CA LEU A 367 -29.32 -7.75 2.18
C LEU A 367 -30.52 -7.25 3.00
N SER A 368 -30.98 -8.06 3.93
CA SER A 368 -31.92 -7.59 4.94
C SER A 368 -31.22 -6.63 5.92
N PRO A 369 -31.97 -5.72 6.59
CA PRO A 369 -31.37 -4.84 7.60
C PRO A 369 -30.63 -5.58 8.72
N ALA A 370 -31.03 -6.81 9.05
CA ALA A 370 -30.33 -7.62 10.05
C ALA A 370 -28.98 -8.15 9.52
N GLN A 371 -28.94 -8.61 8.26
CA GLN A 371 -27.71 -9.04 7.60
C GLN A 371 -26.72 -7.89 7.44
N ALA A 372 -27.20 -6.72 7.00
CA ALA A 372 -26.36 -5.52 6.87
C ALA A 372 -25.73 -5.13 8.22
N ARG A 373 -26.50 -5.09 9.31
CA ARG A 373 -25.94 -4.83 10.65
C ARG A 373 -24.91 -5.89 11.08
N GLN A 374 -25.18 -7.17 10.80
CA GLN A 374 -24.24 -8.24 11.11
C GLN A 374 -22.93 -8.05 10.34
N MET A 375 -23.00 -7.76 9.03
CA MET A 375 -21.85 -7.53 8.18
C MET A 375 -20.98 -6.37 8.68
N GLY A 376 -21.57 -5.21 8.93
CA GLY A 376 -20.82 -4.07 9.48
C GLY A 376 -20.21 -4.35 10.86
N THR A 377 -20.88 -5.16 11.71
CA THR A 377 -20.30 -5.57 13.00
C THR A 377 -19.12 -6.54 12.81
N SER A 378 -19.25 -7.51 11.92
CA SER A 378 -18.19 -8.48 11.63
C SER A 378 -16.97 -7.78 11.02
N TYR A 379 -17.18 -6.87 10.08
CA TYR A 379 -16.12 -6.04 9.51
C TYR A 379 -15.38 -5.23 10.58
N ARG A 380 -16.11 -4.52 11.42
CA ARG A 380 -15.52 -3.74 12.52
C ARG A 380 -14.65 -4.58 13.46
N LEU A 381 -15.11 -5.77 13.85
CA LEU A 381 -14.34 -6.65 14.74
C LEU A 381 -13.10 -7.22 14.05
N ARG A 382 -13.20 -7.52 12.75
CA ARG A 382 -12.06 -7.93 11.94
C ARG A 382 -11.04 -6.79 11.85
N GLN A 383 -11.48 -5.59 11.48
CA GLN A 383 -10.63 -4.38 11.42
C GLN A 383 -9.95 -4.08 12.76
N LEU A 384 -10.64 -4.28 13.89
CA LEU A 384 -10.03 -4.10 15.20
C LEU A 384 -8.83 -5.04 15.42
N MET A 385 -8.92 -6.30 14.98
CA MET A 385 -7.81 -7.25 15.05
C MET A 385 -6.71 -6.89 14.05
N GLU A 386 -7.06 -6.64 12.80
CA GLU A 386 -6.13 -6.35 11.69
C GLU A 386 -5.32 -5.08 11.96
N VAL A 387 -5.96 -3.98 12.37
CA VAL A 387 -5.24 -2.73 12.70
C VAL A 387 -4.24 -2.94 13.84
N ARG A 388 -4.59 -3.70 14.87
CA ARG A 388 -3.65 -4.00 15.97
C ARG A 388 -2.50 -4.89 15.51
N GLY A 389 -2.76 -5.87 14.66
CA GLY A 389 -1.74 -6.72 14.04
C GLY A 389 -0.81 -5.92 13.14
N THR A 390 -1.38 -5.09 12.25
CA THR A 390 -0.59 -4.23 11.36
C THR A 390 0.28 -3.23 12.12
N ILE A 391 -0.22 -2.65 13.23
CA ILE A 391 0.61 -1.81 14.12
C ILE A 391 1.75 -2.62 14.71
N ALA A 392 1.49 -3.85 15.17
CA ALA A 392 2.53 -4.71 15.73
C ALA A 392 3.61 -5.06 14.69
N ASP A 393 3.20 -5.41 13.48
CA ASP A 393 4.11 -5.61 12.34
C ASP A 393 4.93 -4.36 12.02
N ALA A 394 4.27 -3.20 11.90
CA ALA A 394 4.90 -1.92 11.59
C ALA A 394 5.95 -1.51 12.62
N LEU A 395 5.64 -1.70 13.91
CA LEU A 395 6.58 -1.41 15.01
C LEU A 395 7.74 -2.41 15.03
N SER A 396 7.47 -3.69 14.78
CA SER A 396 8.50 -4.74 14.71
C SER A 396 9.49 -4.47 13.59
N GLU A 397 9.00 -4.10 12.42
CA GLU A 397 9.81 -3.69 11.29
C GLU A 397 10.65 -2.44 11.62
N PHE A 398 10.01 -1.41 12.14
CA PHE A 398 10.68 -0.15 12.44
C PHE A 398 11.79 -0.32 13.49
N GLU A 399 11.55 -1.11 14.55
CA GLU A 399 12.56 -1.43 15.57
C GLU A 399 13.72 -2.24 14.97
N THR A 400 13.43 -3.19 14.06
CA THR A 400 14.46 -3.97 13.36
C THR A 400 15.34 -3.09 12.45
N TYR A 401 14.78 -2.05 11.83
CA TYR A 401 15.57 -1.05 11.10
C TYR A 401 16.43 -0.19 12.02
N GLY A 402 15.96 0.10 13.24
CA GLY A 402 16.69 0.87 14.24
C GLY A 402 17.92 0.14 14.79
N ASP A 403 17.82 -1.18 14.94
CA ASP A 403 18.92 -2.06 15.35
C ASP A 403 18.89 -3.39 14.58
N PRO A 404 19.52 -3.46 13.40
CA PRO A 404 19.52 -4.68 12.57
C PRO A 404 20.31 -5.85 13.16
N ASP A 405 21.04 -5.65 14.25
CA ASP A 405 21.86 -6.70 14.90
C ASP A 405 21.08 -7.44 16.00
N GLN A 406 19.98 -6.88 16.49
CA GLN A 406 19.09 -7.59 17.41
C GLN A 406 18.39 -8.78 16.74
N ASP A 407 17.83 -9.68 17.55
CA ASP A 407 17.03 -10.79 17.04
C ASP A 407 15.62 -10.33 16.62
N PRO A 408 15.28 -10.33 15.32
CA PRO A 408 13.95 -9.91 14.88
C PRO A 408 12.82 -10.77 15.46
N SER A 409 13.09 -12.06 15.77
CA SER A 409 12.10 -12.95 16.38
C SER A 409 11.71 -12.47 17.78
N ALA A 410 12.70 -12.07 18.58
CA ALA A 410 12.46 -11.55 19.93
C ALA A 410 11.67 -10.24 19.90
N VAL A 411 11.99 -9.34 18.95
CA VAL A 411 11.25 -8.09 18.72
C VAL A 411 9.81 -8.38 18.34
N TYR A 412 9.62 -9.20 17.32
CA TYR A 412 8.31 -9.59 16.80
C TYR A 412 7.44 -10.21 17.91
N ASN A 413 7.95 -11.24 18.59
CA ASN A 413 7.19 -11.96 19.62
C ASN A 413 6.78 -11.03 20.77
N ARG A 414 7.67 -10.15 21.21
CA ARG A 414 7.37 -9.18 22.27
C ARG A 414 6.27 -8.21 21.87
N ILE A 415 6.39 -7.60 20.70
CA ILE A 415 5.44 -6.57 20.22
C ILE A 415 4.09 -7.21 19.90
N HIS A 416 4.06 -8.34 19.19
CA HIS A 416 2.81 -9.03 18.85
C HIS A 416 2.09 -9.54 20.11
N SER A 417 2.80 -10.11 21.08
CA SER A 417 2.18 -10.50 22.33
C SER A 417 1.57 -9.30 23.09
N GLN A 418 2.22 -8.14 23.00
CA GLN A 418 1.71 -6.91 23.64
C GLN A 418 0.47 -6.34 22.93
N TYR A 419 0.42 -6.38 21.59
CA TYR A 419 -0.67 -5.78 20.81
C TYR A 419 -1.85 -6.71 20.60
N LEU A 420 -1.59 -8.01 20.41
CA LEU A 420 -2.63 -9.01 20.15
C LEU A 420 -3.09 -9.74 21.42
N GLY A 421 -2.36 -9.61 22.53
CA GLY A 421 -2.72 -10.29 23.78
C GLY A 421 -2.66 -11.82 23.70
N VAL A 422 -1.90 -12.36 22.73
CA VAL A 422 -1.64 -13.77 22.53
C VAL A 422 -0.15 -14.07 22.67
N ASP A 423 0.17 -15.29 23.10
CA ASP A 423 1.55 -15.73 23.28
C ASP A 423 2.10 -16.22 21.95
N MET A 424 3.16 -15.64 21.47
CA MET A 424 3.82 -16.04 20.22
C MET A 424 4.79 -17.21 20.41
N HIS A 425 4.88 -17.79 21.62
CA HIS A 425 5.66 -18.99 21.96
C HIS A 425 7.14 -18.95 21.56
N ASP A 426 7.72 -17.75 21.49
CA ASP A 426 9.09 -17.52 21.02
C ASP A 426 9.41 -18.13 19.64
N GLU A 427 8.38 -18.39 18.84
CA GLU A 427 8.55 -18.95 17.49
C GLU A 427 9.01 -17.88 16.49
N PRO A 428 10.00 -18.18 15.65
CA PRO A 428 10.52 -17.22 14.68
C PRO A 428 9.64 -17.16 13.41
N VAL A 429 8.43 -16.61 13.53
CA VAL A 429 7.46 -16.49 12.41
C VAL A 429 7.52 -15.16 11.68
N TRP A 430 8.29 -14.19 12.15
CA TRP A 430 8.30 -12.80 11.67
C TRP A 430 8.48 -12.65 10.15
N ALA A 431 9.29 -13.48 9.49
CA ALA A 431 9.52 -13.40 8.05
C ALA A 431 8.36 -13.98 7.22
N PHE A 432 7.30 -14.47 7.84
CA PHE A 432 6.08 -14.83 7.14
C PHE A 432 5.37 -13.59 6.58
N ASN A 433 5.52 -12.42 7.18
CA ASN A 433 5.12 -11.17 6.57
C ASN A 433 6.11 -10.81 5.43
N SER A 434 5.69 -11.07 4.18
CA SER A 434 6.53 -10.85 3.00
C SER A 434 6.85 -9.37 2.74
N LEU A 435 6.07 -8.43 3.29
CA LEU A 435 6.27 -7.00 3.11
C LEU A 435 7.60 -6.51 3.70
N TYR A 436 8.13 -7.15 4.74
CA TYR A 436 9.46 -6.82 5.27
C TYR A 436 10.59 -6.95 4.23
N GLY A 437 10.40 -7.85 3.26
CA GLY A 437 11.33 -8.03 2.15
C GLY A 437 10.98 -7.22 0.91
N SER A 438 9.71 -7.28 0.49
CA SER A 438 9.24 -6.77 -0.81
C SER A 438 8.89 -5.28 -0.79
N ASP A 439 8.23 -4.80 0.25
CA ASP A 439 7.75 -3.41 0.34
C ASP A 439 7.96 -2.84 1.75
N PRO A 440 9.20 -2.51 2.10
CA PRO A 440 9.55 -2.10 3.44
C PRO A 440 8.98 -0.74 3.83
N ILE A 441 8.59 -0.63 5.10
CA ILE A 441 8.00 0.59 5.70
C ILE A 441 6.65 0.95 5.03
N TYR A 442 5.93 -0.06 4.52
CA TYR A 442 4.60 0.11 3.93
C TYR A 442 3.47 0.00 4.97
N LEU A 443 3.60 -0.86 5.95
CA LEU A 443 2.58 -1.19 6.95
C LEU A 443 2.08 0.03 7.73
N GLN A 444 2.94 1.02 7.97
CA GLN A 444 2.59 2.31 8.57
C GLN A 444 1.55 3.06 7.74
N SER A 445 1.66 2.99 6.42
CA SER A 445 0.75 3.66 5.48
C SER A 445 -0.65 3.06 5.51
N LEU A 446 -0.79 1.76 5.74
CA LEU A 446 -2.09 1.10 5.89
C LEU A 446 -2.85 1.63 7.09
N VAL A 447 -2.22 1.67 8.27
CA VAL A 447 -2.87 2.17 9.50
C VAL A 447 -3.22 3.65 9.40
N VAL A 448 -2.31 4.46 8.85
CA VAL A 448 -2.56 5.90 8.66
C VAL A 448 -3.61 6.12 7.57
N GLY A 449 -3.65 5.28 6.54
CA GLY A 449 -4.71 5.24 5.53
C GLY A 449 -6.09 4.99 6.12
N ASP A 450 -6.21 4.04 7.03
CA ASP A 450 -7.45 3.82 7.79
C ASP A 450 -7.88 5.07 8.59
N MET A 451 -6.92 5.77 9.23
CA MET A 451 -7.23 7.03 9.94
C MET A 451 -7.76 8.09 8.97
N VAL A 452 -7.10 8.27 7.82
CA VAL A 452 -7.51 9.17 6.74
C VAL A 452 -8.92 8.84 6.26
N ALA A 453 -9.17 7.57 5.93
CA ALA A 453 -10.47 7.11 5.44
C ALA A 453 -11.62 7.37 6.41
N HIS A 454 -11.45 6.99 7.68
CA HIS A 454 -12.50 7.19 8.67
C HIS A 454 -12.76 8.67 8.97
N GLN A 455 -11.75 9.53 8.91
CA GLN A 455 -11.93 10.97 9.06
C GLN A 455 -12.67 11.58 7.86
N ILE A 456 -12.30 11.19 6.63
CA ILE A 456 -13.00 11.63 5.39
C ILE A 456 -14.45 11.15 5.41
N VAL A 457 -14.70 9.86 5.66
CA VAL A 457 -16.04 9.29 5.70
C VAL A 457 -16.91 10.00 6.71
N HIS A 458 -16.39 10.29 7.91
CA HIS A 458 -17.11 11.04 8.93
C HIS A 458 -17.48 12.45 8.45
N HIS A 459 -16.57 13.17 7.83
CA HIS A 459 -16.80 14.51 7.31
C HIS A 459 -17.89 14.50 6.22
N ILE A 460 -17.76 13.64 5.22
CA ILE A 460 -18.71 13.53 4.11
C ILE A 460 -20.12 13.13 4.63
N ASP A 461 -20.19 12.24 5.62
CA ASP A 461 -21.45 11.86 6.27
C ASP A 461 -22.13 13.04 6.99
N GLN A 462 -21.35 13.93 7.59
CA GLN A 462 -21.88 15.13 8.23
C GLN A 462 -22.45 16.13 7.20
N GLN A 463 -21.85 16.22 6.02
CA GLN A 463 -22.26 17.17 4.97
C GLN A 463 -23.42 16.64 4.12
N TYR A 464 -23.39 15.37 3.73
CA TYR A 464 -24.31 14.79 2.72
C TYR A 464 -25.20 13.69 3.25
N GLY A 465 -25.05 13.33 4.52
CA GLY A 465 -25.73 12.15 5.08
C GLY A 465 -25.09 10.85 4.60
N ARG A 466 -25.76 9.74 4.87
CA ARG A 466 -25.18 8.39 4.68
C ARG A 466 -25.36 7.82 3.26
N THR A 467 -26.14 8.44 2.42
CA THR A 467 -26.33 8.05 1.01
C THR A 467 -25.63 9.06 0.12
N TRP A 468 -24.43 8.69 -0.28
CA TRP A 468 -23.59 9.58 -1.09
C TRP A 468 -24.05 9.63 -2.55
N GLY A 469 -23.99 10.82 -3.11
CA GLY A 469 -24.30 11.09 -4.51
C GLY A 469 -23.22 11.96 -5.16
N LYS A 470 -23.51 12.52 -6.32
CA LYS A 470 -22.55 13.31 -7.11
C LYS A 470 -21.91 14.46 -6.34
N ALA A 471 -22.65 15.17 -5.49
CA ALA A 471 -22.10 16.29 -4.73
C ALA A 471 -21.00 15.81 -3.74
N ALA A 472 -21.21 14.67 -3.08
CA ALA A 472 -20.18 14.05 -2.24
C ALA A 472 -18.97 13.60 -3.08
N GLY A 473 -19.22 13.05 -4.28
CA GLY A 473 -18.14 12.69 -5.19
C GLY A 473 -17.33 13.90 -5.70
N GLU A 474 -18.01 15.01 -6.01
CA GLU A 474 -17.31 16.25 -6.41
C GLU A 474 -16.40 16.78 -5.31
N GLU A 475 -16.83 16.75 -4.04
CA GLU A 475 -16.01 17.14 -2.90
C GLU A 475 -14.85 16.17 -2.67
N LEU A 476 -15.13 14.85 -2.70
CA LEU A 476 -14.07 13.82 -2.60
C LEU A 476 -12.97 14.04 -3.65
N LYS A 477 -13.37 14.28 -4.90
CA LYS A 477 -12.42 14.59 -5.98
C LYS A 477 -11.63 15.86 -5.67
N ALA A 478 -12.29 16.97 -5.40
CA ALA A 478 -11.68 18.27 -5.29
C ALA A 478 -10.72 18.39 -4.10
N ASP A 479 -11.07 17.77 -2.96
CA ASP A 479 -10.35 17.95 -1.71
C ASP A 479 -9.41 16.80 -1.37
N PHE A 480 -9.59 15.58 -1.95
CA PHE A 480 -8.78 14.43 -1.56
C PHE A 480 -8.12 13.67 -2.73
N PHE A 481 -8.72 13.61 -3.94
CA PHE A 481 -8.21 12.74 -5.00
C PHE A 481 -7.40 13.48 -6.07
N ALA A 482 -7.71 14.75 -6.36
CA ALA A 482 -7.21 15.39 -7.58
C ALA A 482 -5.79 15.96 -7.50
N ARG A 483 -5.24 16.17 -6.30
CA ARG A 483 -4.12 17.11 -6.08
C ARG A 483 -2.73 16.47 -5.93
N GLY A 484 -2.63 15.17 -5.82
CA GLY A 484 -1.34 14.46 -5.67
C GLY A 484 -0.51 14.96 -4.47
N ALA A 485 0.75 15.31 -4.68
CA ALA A 485 1.64 15.83 -3.64
C ALA A 485 1.59 17.36 -3.48
N GLU A 486 0.51 18.03 -3.90
CA GLU A 486 0.39 19.49 -3.75
C GLU A 486 0.44 19.92 -2.27
N MET A 487 -0.15 19.14 -1.40
CA MET A 487 -0.22 19.37 0.05
C MET A 487 0.36 18.20 0.85
N THR A 488 0.70 18.44 2.11
CA THR A 488 0.96 17.37 3.08
C THR A 488 -0.34 16.71 3.51
N ILE A 489 -0.26 15.53 4.16
CA ILE A 489 -1.45 14.83 4.69
C ILE A 489 -2.25 15.75 5.62
N ASP A 490 -1.57 16.42 6.54
CA ASP A 490 -2.21 17.35 7.48
C ASP A 490 -2.89 18.53 6.80
N GLU A 491 -2.28 19.10 5.76
CA GLU A 491 -2.88 20.19 4.97
C GLU A 491 -4.12 19.70 4.23
N TYR A 492 -4.08 18.49 3.65
CA TYR A 492 -5.25 17.85 3.05
C TYR A 492 -6.39 17.71 4.05
N MET A 493 -6.09 17.10 5.20
CA MET A 493 -7.11 16.83 6.22
C MET A 493 -7.67 18.14 6.79
N LYS A 494 -6.84 19.14 7.08
CA LYS A 494 -7.31 20.46 7.55
C LYS A 494 -8.20 21.15 6.52
N LYS A 495 -7.82 21.09 5.24
CA LYS A 495 -8.59 21.73 4.18
C LYS A 495 -9.92 20.99 3.94
N GLY A 496 -9.88 19.67 3.79
CA GLY A 496 -11.05 18.86 3.43
C GLY A 496 -11.99 18.60 4.60
N THR A 497 -11.49 18.43 5.84
CA THR A 497 -12.30 18.04 6.99
C THR A 497 -12.38 19.10 8.11
N GLY A 498 -11.60 20.19 7.98
CA GLY A 498 -11.54 21.26 8.97
C GLY A 498 -10.58 21.01 10.13
N GLU A 499 -9.92 19.85 10.22
CA GLU A 499 -8.96 19.52 11.27
C GLU A 499 -7.79 18.67 10.74
N ALA A 500 -6.64 18.70 11.45
CA ALA A 500 -5.49 17.86 11.15
C ALA A 500 -5.83 16.37 11.26
N LEU A 501 -4.99 15.50 10.68
CA LEU A 501 -5.15 14.06 10.82
C LEU A 501 -5.17 13.64 12.28
N THR A 502 -6.09 12.76 12.64
CA THR A 502 -6.27 12.27 14.00
C THR A 502 -6.76 10.81 14.01
N PRO A 503 -6.29 9.96 14.93
CA PRO A 503 -6.79 8.59 15.08
C PRO A 503 -8.21 8.50 15.63
N ARG A 504 -8.79 9.61 16.09
CA ARG A 504 -10.06 9.66 16.81
C ARG A 504 -11.21 8.95 16.09
N TYR A 505 -11.34 9.12 14.79
CA TYR A 505 -12.46 8.56 14.02
C TYR A 505 -12.31 7.06 13.83
N LEU A 506 -11.11 6.58 13.53
CA LEU A 506 -10.79 5.15 13.50
C LEU A 506 -11.02 4.51 14.87
N VAL A 507 -10.52 5.12 15.95
CA VAL A 507 -10.74 4.65 17.34
C VAL A 507 -12.23 4.55 17.67
N ARG A 508 -13.02 5.57 17.33
CA ARG A 508 -14.48 5.55 17.56
C ARG A 508 -15.19 4.45 16.78
N PHE A 509 -14.75 4.19 15.56
CA PHE A 509 -15.25 3.06 14.77
C PHE A 509 -14.86 1.73 15.43
N LEU A 510 -13.58 1.49 15.68
CA LEU A 510 -13.08 0.23 16.24
C LEU A 510 -13.66 -0.07 17.62
N SER A 511 -13.87 0.94 18.46
CA SER A 511 -14.49 0.79 19.78
C SER A 511 -16.02 0.60 19.74
N GLY A 512 -16.65 0.72 18.56
CA GLY A 512 -18.10 0.62 18.40
C GLY A 512 -18.88 1.85 18.85
N SER A 513 -18.21 2.97 19.15
CA SER A 513 -18.85 4.23 19.51
C SER A 513 -19.21 5.09 18.30
N LEU A 514 -18.69 4.77 17.13
CA LEU A 514 -19.10 5.25 15.84
C LEU A 514 -19.33 4.01 14.94
N THR A 515 -20.51 3.85 14.40
CA THR A 515 -20.83 2.74 13.51
C THR A 515 -20.97 3.25 12.09
N LEU A 516 -20.66 2.42 11.11
CA LEU A 516 -21.09 2.64 9.73
C LEU A 516 -22.62 2.44 9.60
N GLN A 517 -23.26 2.12 10.72
CA GLN A 517 -24.71 1.85 10.85
C GLN A 517 -25.50 3.12 11.04
#